data_d12c43a44230d892168e431dcc09de67
#
_entry.id   d12c43a44230d892168e431dcc09de67
#
_cell.length_a   1.000
_cell.length_b   1.000
_cell.length_c   1.000
_cell.angle_alpha   90.00
_cell.angle_beta   90.00
_cell.angle_gamma   90.00
#
_symmetry.space_group_name_H-M   'P 1'
#
loop_
_entity.id
_entity.type
_entity.pdbx_description
1 polymer ?
#
loop_
_entity_poly.entity_id
_entity_poly.type
_entity_poly.pdbx_seq_one_letter_code
_entity_poly.pdbx_strand_id
1 'polypeptide(L)'
;YRDFKQIMTDYGFWNDNNFRYTDFVYEFSNGSYIELFGLEDEGKARGPGRDILFVNEANLISKVLFDQLAMRTTGTIFMDWNPAEFNSWVYDIADNPKNKKIHSTYLDNIYNLSHVQVEYIESYKDLPDDFMWKVYGLGQRGASKELIYTSWKIVKELPGKGQTFYGLDFGYTAPTALVKIEYYEGAIYVQELIYQSKLTVTDLITKLKNLNLSRSDELFCDSAEPKTIEEISRAGFNAKPSEKDVWGGIMKVKSYPLFVTHNSENVKRELQSYKWKTDKDGNIAADEAPVKENDHSLDALRYAVFTKLTTKQPTWVAF
;
A
#
# COMPACT_ATOMS: atom_id res chain seq x y z
N TYR A 1 3.07 30.40 2.77
CA TYR A 1 2.94 31.85 2.57
C TYR A 1 4.24 32.60 2.84
N ARG A 2 4.89 32.39 4.00
CA ARG A 2 6.13 33.11 4.37
C ARG A 2 7.22 32.96 3.31
N ASP A 3 7.49 31.74 2.89
CA ASP A 3 8.52 31.43 1.90
C ASP A 3 8.17 31.97 0.51
N PHE A 4 6.90 31.87 0.12
CA PHE A 4 6.40 32.50 -1.10
C PHE A 4 6.65 34.01 -1.11
N LYS A 5 6.30 34.70 -0.01
CA LYS A 5 6.55 36.14 0.13
C LYS A 5 8.05 36.46 0.06
N GLN A 6 8.88 35.65 0.73
CA GLN A 6 10.33 35.84 0.72
C GLN A 6 10.90 35.72 -0.69
N ILE A 7 10.57 34.65 -1.39
CA ILE A 7 11.01 34.41 -2.77
C ILE A 7 10.59 35.54 -3.67
N MET A 8 9.32 35.95 -3.63
CA MET A 8 8.79 37.04 -4.44
C MET A 8 9.49 38.37 -4.15
N THR A 9 9.88 38.63 -2.88
CA THR A 9 10.63 39.80 -2.47
C THR A 9 12.07 39.76 -3.01
N ASP A 10 12.75 38.65 -2.86
CA ASP A 10 14.15 38.45 -3.29
C ASP A 10 14.31 38.62 -4.81
N TYR A 11 13.29 38.23 -5.57
CA TYR A 11 13.25 38.44 -7.02
C TYR A 11 12.63 39.76 -7.47
N GLY A 12 12.22 40.65 -6.54
CA GLY A 12 11.67 41.94 -6.84
C GLY A 12 10.23 41.95 -7.39
N PHE A 13 9.51 40.88 -7.23
CA PHE A 13 8.12 40.73 -7.70
C PHE A 13 7.09 41.05 -6.63
N TRP A 14 7.50 41.16 -5.34
CA TRP A 14 6.55 41.41 -4.26
C TRP A 14 6.07 42.85 -4.21
N ASN A 15 4.75 43.02 -4.11
CA ASN A 15 4.08 44.28 -3.78
C ASN A 15 2.92 43.97 -2.82
N ASP A 16 2.93 44.55 -1.62
CA ASP A 16 1.91 44.31 -0.59
C ASP A 16 0.48 44.64 -1.07
N ASN A 17 0.31 45.62 -1.96
CA ASN A 17 -0.99 45.99 -2.51
C ASN A 17 -1.58 44.91 -3.46
N ASN A 18 -0.76 44.00 -3.97
CA ASN A 18 -1.17 42.95 -4.90
C ASN A 18 -1.55 41.64 -4.18
N PHE A 19 -1.40 41.58 -2.85
CA PHE A 19 -1.72 40.38 -2.07
C PHE A 19 -2.99 40.57 -1.25
N ARG A 20 -3.97 39.70 -1.47
CA ARG A 20 -5.20 39.62 -0.68
C ARG A 20 -5.03 38.60 0.44
N TYR A 21 -4.94 39.06 1.68
CA TYR A 21 -4.73 38.24 2.87
C TYR A 21 -5.95 37.40 3.25
N THR A 22 -7.15 37.73 2.79
CA THR A 22 -8.38 36.98 3.07
C THR A 22 -8.43 35.63 2.32
N ASP A 23 -7.95 35.65 1.08
CA ASP A 23 -8.06 34.52 0.15
C ASP A 23 -6.68 33.90 -0.18
N PHE A 24 -5.61 34.50 0.31
CA PHE A 24 -4.22 34.18 -0.01
C PHE A 24 -3.93 34.20 -1.51
N VAL A 25 -4.37 35.23 -2.19
CA VAL A 25 -4.18 35.41 -3.63
C VAL A 25 -3.23 36.59 -3.90
N TYR A 26 -2.19 36.33 -4.70
CA TYR A 26 -1.32 37.37 -5.26
C TYR A 26 -1.68 37.59 -6.72
N GLU A 27 -2.03 38.87 -7.09
CA GLU A 27 -2.45 39.23 -8.42
C GLU A 27 -1.36 40.09 -9.10
N PHE A 28 -0.96 39.69 -10.30
CA PHE A 28 0.03 40.39 -11.13
C PHE A 28 -0.66 41.48 -11.99
N SER A 29 0.10 42.51 -12.40
CA SER A 29 -0.39 43.59 -13.23
C SER A 29 -0.95 43.18 -14.59
N ASN A 30 -0.60 42.00 -15.08
CA ASN A 30 -1.11 41.40 -16.32
C ASN A 30 -2.41 40.61 -16.14
N GLY A 31 -2.97 40.57 -14.92
CA GLY A 31 -4.17 39.80 -14.58
C GLY A 31 -3.94 38.34 -14.23
N SER A 32 -2.71 37.83 -14.31
CA SER A 32 -2.38 36.49 -13.77
C SER A 32 -2.40 36.52 -12.25
N TYR A 33 -2.66 35.39 -11.62
CA TYR A 33 -2.65 35.30 -10.17
C TYR A 33 -2.10 33.97 -9.65
N ILE A 34 -1.61 33.99 -8.43
CA ILE A 34 -1.22 32.79 -7.66
C ILE A 34 -2.12 32.72 -6.43
N GLU A 35 -2.78 31.59 -6.25
CA GLU A 35 -3.61 31.31 -5.09
C GLU A 35 -2.94 30.24 -4.23
N LEU A 36 -2.79 30.51 -2.92
CA LEU A 36 -2.27 29.56 -1.94
C LEU A 36 -3.44 29.05 -1.10
N PHE A 37 -3.68 27.74 -1.08
CA PHE A 37 -4.79 27.19 -0.32
C PHE A 37 -4.41 25.86 0.33
N GLY A 38 -5.00 25.60 1.50
CA GLY A 38 -4.92 24.33 2.19
C GLY A 38 -6.01 23.38 1.73
N LEU A 39 -5.75 22.10 1.80
CA LEU A 39 -6.67 21.01 1.36
C LEU A 39 -7.42 20.37 2.53
N GLU A 40 -7.56 21.08 3.64
CA GLU A 40 -8.38 20.64 4.79
C GLU A 40 -9.87 20.57 4.45
N ASP A 41 -10.29 21.32 3.42
CA ASP A 41 -11.66 21.33 2.92
C ASP A 41 -11.72 20.81 1.48
N GLU A 42 -12.31 19.62 1.29
CA GLU A 42 -12.52 19.03 -0.03
C GLU A 42 -13.32 19.95 -0.99
N GLY A 43 -14.09 20.88 -0.44
CA GLY A 43 -14.81 21.89 -1.22
C GLY A 43 -13.90 22.78 -2.04
N LYS A 44 -12.71 23.12 -1.53
CA LYS A 44 -11.72 23.94 -2.23
C LYS A 44 -11.09 23.24 -3.43
N ALA A 45 -11.01 21.92 -3.41
CA ALA A 45 -10.54 21.15 -4.56
C ALA A 45 -11.47 21.25 -5.78
N ARG A 46 -12.74 21.59 -5.55
CA ARG A 46 -13.77 21.78 -6.58
C ARG A 46 -13.87 23.20 -7.12
N GLY A 47 -12.92 24.07 -6.77
CA GLY A 47 -12.83 25.44 -7.23
C GLY A 47 -12.66 25.61 -8.75
N PRO A 48 -12.40 26.87 -9.22
CA PRO A 48 -12.24 27.17 -10.65
C PRO A 48 -11.07 26.40 -11.27
N GLY A 49 -11.06 26.37 -12.62
CA GLY A 49 -9.95 25.82 -13.39
C GLY A 49 -8.67 26.62 -13.19
N ARG A 50 -7.53 26.00 -13.42
CA ARG A 50 -6.18 26.59 -13.31
C ARG A 50 -5.28 26.14 -14.44
N ASP A 51 -4.26 26.93 -14.73
CA ASP A 51 -3.28 26.59 -15.76
C ASP A 51 -2.15 25.77 -15.19
N ILE A 52 -1.72 26.05 -13.98
CA ILE A 52 -0.62 25.36 -13.29
C ILE A 52 -1.08 24.98 -11.88
N LEU A 53 -0.71 23.77 -11.47
CA LEU A 53 -0.90 23.26 -10.11
C LEU A 53 0.45 22.88 -9.51
N PHE A 54 0.72 23.33 -8.29
CA PHE A 54 1.82 22.83 -7.47
C PHE A 54 1.25 22.20 -6.21
N VAL A 55 1.57 20.94 -5.96
CA VAL A 55 1.15 20.18 -4.78
C VAL A 55 2.36 19.90 -3.92
N ASN A 56 2.46 20.59 -2.81
CA ASN A 56 3.51 20.36 -1.82
C ASN A 56 3.14 19.16 -0.93
N GLU A 57 4.09 18.29 -0.65
CA GLU A 57 3.89 17.06 0.15
C GLU A 57 2.72 16.21 -0.38
N ALA A 58 2.74 15.90 -1.67
CA ALA A 58 1.63 15.26 -2.38
C ALA A 58 1.20 13.91 -1.78
N ASN A 59 2.11 13.20 -1.10
CA ASN A 59 1.81 11.96 -0.39
C ASN A 59 0.83 12.15 0.79
N LEU A 60 0.71 13.35 1.33
CA LEU A 60 -0.19 13.64 2.46
C LEU A 60 -1.66 13.84 2.06
N ILE A 61 -1.96 13.96 0.78
CA ILE A 61 -3.33 14.08 0.29
C ILE A 61 -3.83 12.79 -0.33
N SER A 62 -5.16 12.59 -0.33
CA SER A 62 -5.75 11.42 -0.97
C SER A 62 -5.64 11.49 -2.50
N LYS A 63 -5.52 10.32 -3.16
CA LYS A 63 -5.53 10.24 -4.62
C LYS A 63 -6.81 10.84 -5.23
N VAL A 64 -7.96 10.66 -4.57
CA VAL A 64 -9.24 11.21 -5.01
C VAL A 64 -9.20 12.73 -5.03
N LEU A 65 -8.62 13.34 -4.00
CA LEU A 65 -8.46 14.78 -3.92
C LEU A 65 -7.53 15.31 -5.01
N PHE A 66 -6.39 14.65 -5.20
CA PHE A 66 -5.47 14.97 -6.29
C PHE A 66 -6.16 14.89 -7.66
N ASP A 67 -6.93 13.84 -7.94
CA ASP A 67 -7.64 13.69 -9.22
C ASP A 67 -8.65 14.81 -9.46
N GLN A 68 -9.30 15.29 -8.41
CA GLN A 68 -10.20 16.45 -8.48
C GLN A 68 -9.46 17.73 -8.88
N LEU A 69 -8.26 17.94 -8.35
CA LEU A 69 -7.41 19.09 -8.70
C LEU A 69 -6.86 18.95 -10.13
N ALA A 70 -6.38 17.74 -10.46
CA ALA A 70 -5.80 17.47 -11.78
C ALA A 70 -6.80 17.64 -12.93
N MET A 71 -8.05 17.20 -12.76
CA MET A 71 -9.12 17.38 -13.74
C MET A 71 -9.45 18.84 -14.04
N ARG A 72 -9.06 19.77 -13.16
CA ARG A 72 -9.28 21.23 -13.31
C ARG A 72 -8.00 21.99 -13.66
N THR A 73 -6.93 21.27 -13.97
CA THR A 73 -5.65 21.84 -14.38
C THR A 73 -5.44 21.60 -15.86
N THR A 74 -5.33 22.69 -16.64
CA THR A 74 -5.21 22.62 -18.11
C THR A 74 -3.78 22.48 -18.59
N GLY A 75 -2.80 22.87 -17.78
CA GLY A 75 -1.38 22.86 -18.12
C GLY A 75 -0.56 21.91 -17.25
N THR A 76 0.51 22.40 -16.66
CA THR A 76 1.48 21.58 -15.93
C THR A 76 1.11 21.37 -14.48
N ILE A 77 1.29 20.14 -14.00
CA ILE A 77 1.19 19.79 -12.59
C ILE A 77 2.59 19.48 -12.07
N PHE A 78 2.97 20.20 -11.02
CA PHE A 78 4.16 19.91 -10.23
C PHE A 78 3.74 19.32 -8.90
N MET A 79 4.49 18.33 -8.41
CA MET A 79 4.27 17.78 -7.08
C MET A 79 5.61 17.37 -6.48
N ASP A 80 5.73 17.55 -5.18
CA ASP A 80 6.86 17.03 -4.41
C ASP A 80 6.39 16.10 -3.30
N TRP A 81 7.28 15.27 -2.81
CA TRP A 81 7.06 14.40 -1.65
C TRP A 81 8.38 13.85 -1.11
N ASN A 82 8.39 13.53 0.17
CA ASN A 82 9.42 12.70 0.77
C ASN A 82 9.05 11.22 0.63
N PRO A 83 9.97 10.35 0.19
CA PRO A 83 9.67 8.95 -0.09
C PRO A 83 9.64 8.07 1.19
N ALA A 84 9.10 8.60 2.29
CA ALA A 84 9.00 7.91 3.57
C ALA A 84 8.02 6.73 3.54
N GLU A 85 6.98 6.82 2.73
CA GLU A 85 6.01 5.74 2.56
C GLU A 85 6.54 4.69 1.59
N PHE A 86 6.39 3.42 1.94
CA PHE A 86 6.75 2.33 1.04
C PHE A 86 5.82 2.30 -0.17
N ASN A 87 4.55 2.59 0.05
CA ASN A 87 3.53 2.63 -0.98
C ASN A 87 2.70 3.91 -0.89
N SER A 88 2.68 4.66 -1.97
CA SER A 88 1.86 5.85 -2.11
C SER A 88 1.47 6.01 -3.58
N TRP A 89 0.28 6.52 -3.85
CA TRP A 89 -0.21 6.79 -5.20
C TRP A 89 0.70 7.73 -6.01
N VAL A 90 1.52 8.53 -5.33
CA VAL A 90 2.49 9.42 -5.99
C VAL A 90 3.51 8.64 -6.82
N TYR A 91 3.82 7.41 -6.42
CA TYR A 91 4.76 6.56 -7.16
C TYR A 91 4.20 6.06 -8.48
N ASP A 92 2.89 5.78 -8.55
CA ASP A 92 2.23 5.39 -9.81
C ASP A 92 2.35 6.51 -10.85
N ILE A 93 2.28 7.78 -10.39
CA ILE A 93 2.49 8.95 -11.26
C ILE A 93 3.97 9.11 -11.60
N ALA A 94 4.86 9.03 -10.60
CA ALA A 94 6.29 9.24 -10.78
C ALA A 94 6.96 8.18 -11.67
N ASP A 95 6.49 6.94 -11.60
CA ASP A 95 7.04 5.81 -12.37
C ASP A 95 6.39 5.69 -13.76
N ASN A 96 5.38 6.51 -14.08
CA ASN A 96 4.82 6.59 -15.43
C ASN A 96 5.83 7.25 -16.39
N PRO A 97 6.24 6.57 -17.47
CA PRO A 97 7.29 7.06 -18.39
C PRO A 97 6.91 8.35 -19.13
N LYS A 98 5.63 8.76 -19.11
CA LYS A 98 5.17 10.03 -19.69
C LYS A 98 5.46 11.22 -18.77
N ASN A 99 5.78 10.99 -17.51
CA ASN A 99 6.01 12.04 -16.52
C ASN A 99 7.52 12.25 -16.31
N LYS A 100 7.90 13.48 -16.03
CA LYS A 100 9.28 13.82 -15.68
C LYS A 100 9.45 13.70 -14.18
N LYS A 101 10.35 12.83 -13.75
CA LYS A 101 10.76 12.67 -12.36
C LYS A 101 12.08 13.38 -12.13
N ILE A 102 12.15 14.18 -11.08
CA ILE A 102 13.38 14.80 -10.58
C ILE A 102 13.65 14.19 -9.22
N HIS A 103 14.83 13.67 -9.04
CA HIS A 103 15.30 13.18 -7.75
C HIS A 103 16.30 14.18 -7.20
N SER A 104 16.10 14.60 -5.95
CA SER A 104 17.01 15.50 -5.25
C SER A 104 17.26 15.00 -3.83
N THR A 105 18.39 15.36 -3.28
CA THR A 105 18.83 15.04 -1.93
C THR A 105 19.32 16.30 -1.22
N TYR A 106 19.68 16.21 0.05
CA TYR A 106 20.26 17.33 0.77
C TYR A 106 21.56 17.86 0.11
N LEU A 107 22.27 17.02 -0.67
CA LEU A 107 23.49 17.40 -1.36
C LEU A 107 23.22 18.40 -2.50
N ASP A 108 22.04 18.33 -3.11
CA ASP A 108 21.66 19.28 -4.17
C ASP A 108 21.35 20.67 -3.63
N ASN A 109 21.15 20.79 -2.30
CA ASN A 109 20.87 22.04 -1.62
C ASN A 109 21.87 22.37 -0.49
N ILE A 110 23.04 21.73 -0.51
CA ILE A 110 24.01 21.78 0.59
C ILE A 110 24.45 23.20 0.97
N TYR A 111 24.50 24.12 0.00
CA TYR A 111 24.91 25.51 0.22
C TYR A 111 23.88 26.35 1.00
N ASN A 112 22.63 25.91 1.06
CA ASN A 112 21.56 26.60 1.78
C ASN A 112 21.25 25.93 3.12
N LEU A 113 21.87 24.79 3.41
CA LEU A 113 21.72 24.09 4.68
C LEU A 113 22.78 24.56 5.68
N SER A 114 22.37 24.74 6.93
CA SER A 114 23.31 24.97 8.02
C SER A 114 24.15 23.70 8.28
N HIS A 115 25.36 23.87 8.81
CA HIS A 115 26.22 22.73 9.19
C HIS A 115 25.49 21.75 10.14
N VAL A 116 24.71 22.28 11.09
CA VAL A 116 23.91 21.46 12.02
C VAL A 116 22.87 20.62 11.30
N GLN A 117 22.21 21.13 10.26
CA GLN A 117 21.24 20.36 9.47
C GLN A 117 21.94 19.26 8.68
N VAL A 118 23.08 19.53 8.10
CA VAL A 118 23.87 18.52 7.37
C VAL A 118 24.34 17.41 8.31
N GLU A 119 24.93 17.77 9.46
CA GLU A 119 25.36 16.79 10.48
C GLU A 119 24.18 15.94 10.97
N TYR A 120 23.01 16.55 11.17
CA TYR A 120 21.81 15.83 11.61
C TYR A 120 21.35 14.81 10.57
N ILE A 121 21.29 15.18 9.28
CA ILE A 121 20.94 14.25 8.19
C ILE A 121 21.99 13.14 8.08
N GLU A 122 23.28 13.49 8.19
CA GLU A 122 24.36 12.51 8.09
C GLU A 122 24.43 11.55 9.27
N SER A 123 23.98 11.97 10.46
CA SER A 123 23.89 11.09 11.63
C SER A 123 22.97 9.89 11.43
N TYR A 124 22.06 9.96 10.47
CA TYR A 124 21.21 8.82 10.11
C TYR A 124 21.99 7.62 9.54
N LYS A 125 23.22 7.83 9.06
CA LYS A 125 24.10 6.74 8.59
C LYS A 125 24.50 5.79 9.71
N ASP A 126 24.55 6.30 10.94
CA ASP A 126 25.03 5.57 12.13
C ASP A 126 23.89 4.86 12.87
N LEU A 127 22.63 5.01 12.40
CA LEU A 127 21.51 4.31 12.99
C LEU A 127 21.58 2.80 12.68
N PRO A 128 21.10 1.94 13.60
CA PRO A 128 21.08 0.48 13.40
C PRO A 128 20.28 0.05 12.16
N ASP A 129 19.39 0.89 11.69
CA ASP A 129 18.63 0.70 10.47
C ASP A 129 18.83 1.86 9.51
N ASP A 130 18.81 1.54 8.25
CA ASP A 130 19.10 2.46 7.18
C ASP A 130 17.87 3.22 6.64
N PHE A 131 16.68 3.08 7.28
CA PHE A 131 15.44 3.69 6.82
C PHE A 131 15.57 5.22 6.72
N MET A 132 15.94 5.87 7.83
CA MET A 132 16.06 7.32 7.89
C MET A 132 17.12 7.84 6.90
N TRP A 133 18.23 7.12 6.77
CA TRP A 133 19.27 7.47 5.82
C TRP A 133 18.79 7.29 4.36
N LYS A 134 18.10 6.20 4.04
CA LYS A 134 17.53 5.97 2.70
C LYS A 134 16.53 7.04 2.33
N VAL A 135 15.62 7.38 3.24
CA VAL A 135 14.54 8.35 2.97
C VAL A 135 15.07 9.78 2.92
N TYR A 136 15.67 10.24 4.00
CA TYR A 136 16.00 11.66 4.18
C TYR A 136 17.42 12.01 3.70
N GLY A 137 18.35 11.05 3.69
CA GLY A 137 19.68 11.23 3.14
C GLY A 137 19.77 10.98 1.64
N LEU A 138 19.21 9.85 1.19
CA LEU A 138 19.34 9.41 -0.19
C LEU A 138 18.09 9.66 -1.06
N GLY A 139 16.98 10.14 -0.49
CA GLY A 139 15.72 10.34 -1.23
C GLY A 139 15.16 9.04 -1.83
N GLN A 140 15.48 7.89 -1.25
CA GLN A 140 15.03 6.58 -1.71
C GLN A 140 13.76 6.16 -0.99
N ARG A 141 12.96 5.29 -1.62
CA ARG A 141 11.79 4.70 -0.94
C ARG A 141 12.21 3.98 0.33
N GLY A 142 11.62 4.39 1.43
CA GLY A 142 11.77 3.71 2.70
C GLY A 142 11.03 2.37 2.68
N ALA A 143 11.65 1.30 3.18
CA ALA A 143 10.92 0.13 3.62
C ALA A 143 10.63 0.33 5.11
N SER A 144 9.36 0.42 5.51
CA SER A 144 9.03 0.49 6.93
C SER A 144 9.49 -0.80 7.61
N LYS A 145 10.22 -0.68 8.73
CA LYS A 145 10.57 -1.83 9.59
C LYS A 145 9.33 -2.61 10.04
N GLU A 146 8.22 -1.91 10.10
CA GLU A 146 6.95 -2.46 10.54
C GLU A 146 6.32 -3.37 9.50
N LEU A 147 6.67 -3.24 8.20
CA LEU A 147 6.07 -4.08 7.15
C LEU A 147 6.43 -5.55 7.33
N ILE A 148 5.37 -6.36 7.30
CA ILE A 148 5.49 -7.80 7.49
C ILE A 148 6.09 -8.46 6.23
N TYR A 149 5.59 -8.09 5.05
CA TYR A 149 6.03 -8.66 3.77
C TYR A 149 6.79 -7.64 2.94
N THR A 150 8.11 -7.64 3.07
CA THR A 150 9.00 -6.67 2.40
C THR A 150 9.57 -7.17 1.07
N SER A 151 9.45 -8.47 0.77
CA SER A 151 10.07 -9.10 -0.40
C SER A 151 9.04 -9.91 -1.18
N TRP A 152 8.48 -9.32 -2.24
CA TRP A 152 7.59 -9.99 -3.18
C TRP A 152 7.72 -9.36 -4.56
N LYS A 153 7.28 -10.08 -5.61
CA LYS A 153 7.42 -9.63 -7.00
C LYS A 153 6.11 -9.77 -7.77
N ILE A 154 5.91 -8.90 -8.75
CA ILE A 154 4.76 -8.96 -9.65
C ILE A 154 5.10 -9.88 -10.82
N VAL A 155 4.16 -10.76 -11.17
CA VAL A 155 4.23 -11.64 -12.34
C VAL A 155 3.01 -11.42 -13.23
N LYS A 156 3.13 -11.76 -14.50
CA LYS A 156 2.02 -11.62 -15.45
C LYS A 156 0.89 -12.61 -15.14
N GLU A 157 1.24 -13.85 -14.85
CA GLU A 157 0.31 -14.96 -14.64
C GLU A 157 0.93 -16.04 -13.74
N LEU A 158 0.09 -16.95 -13.25
CA LEU A 158 0.56 -18.11 -12.50
C LEU A 158 1.35 -19.07 -13.40
N PRO A 159 2.31 -19.86 -12.87
CA PRO A 159 3.10 -20.82 -13.64
C PRO A 159 2.27 -21.90 -14.36
N GLY A 160 1.10 -22.28 -13.82
CA GLY A 160 0.21 -23.30 -14.40
C GLY A 160 0.74 -24.73 -14.33
N LYS A 161 1.75 -24.98 -13.49
CA LYS A 161 2.45 -26.29 -13.36
C LYS A 161 2.62 -26.74 -11.92
N GLY A 162 2.28 -25.90 -10.96
CA GLY A 162 2.48 -26.17 -9.54
C GLY A 162 1.27 -26.81 -8.88
N GLN A 163 1.41 -27.06 -7.58
CA GLN A 163 0.33 -27.53 -6.76
C GLN A 163 -0.64 -26.36 -6.49
N THR A 164 -1.89 -26.48 -6.97
CA THR A 164 -2.93 -25.47 -6.79
C THR A 164 -3.76 -25.76 -5.55
N PHE A 165 -4.04 -24.69 -4.78
CA PHE A 165 -4.99 -24.68 -3.67
C PHE A 165 -5.51 -23.25 -3.47
N TYR A 166 -6.54 -23.09 -2.62
CA TYR A 166 -7.22 -21.79 -2.46
C TYR A 166 -7.29 -21.41 -0.98
N GLY A 167 -7.29 -20.11 -0.73
CA GLY A 167 -7.56 -19.52 0.59
C GLY A 167 -8.80 -18.64 0.53
N LEU A 168 -9.65 -18.75 1.55
CA LEU A 168 -10.90 -18.01 1.65
C LEU A 168 -11.04 -17.39 3.04
N ASP A 169 -11.10 -16.06 3.07
CA ASP A 169 -11.48 -15.29 4.24
C ASP A 169 -12.92 -14.79 4.07
N PHE A 170 -13.76 -15.03 5.09
CA PHE A 170 -15.16 -14.66 5.04
C PHE A 170 -15.37 -13.24 5.58
N GLY A 171 -16.13 -12.43 4.85
CA GLY A 171 -16.58 -11.14 5.29
C GLY A 171 -17.97 -10.82 4.72
N TYR A 172 -18.75 -10.01 5.43
CA TYR A 172 -20.00 -9.46 4.92
C TYR A 172 -19.90 -7.93 4.82
N THR A 173 -19.72 -7.25 5.94
CA THR A 173 -19.42 -5.81 5.95
C THR A 173 -18.00 -5.56 5.44
N ALA A 174 -17.05 -6.32 5.94
CA ALA A 174 -15.72 -6.46 5.37
C ALA A 174 -15.78 -7.28 4.06
N PRO A 175 -14.77 -7.17 3.18
CA PRO A 175 -14.72 -7.99 1.98
C PRO A 175 -14.56 -9.49 2.29
N THR A 176 -15.26 -10.34 1.54
CA THR A 176 -14.88 -11.75 1.37
C THR A 176 -13.71 -11.78 0.38
N ALA A 177 -12.61 -12.43 0.75
CA ALA A 177 -11.42 -12.56 -0.07
C ALA A 177 -11.16 -14.01 -0.44
N LEU A 178 -11.04 -14.31 -1.74
CA LEU A 178 -10.62 -15.59 -2.28
C LEU A 178 -9.35 -15.41 -3.08
N VAL A 179 -8.30 -16.16 -2.71
CA VAL A 179 -7.05 -16.19 -3.45
C VAL A 179 -6.76 -17.60 -3.97
N LYS A 180 -6.30 -17.69 -5.22
CA LYS A 180 -5.71 -18.88 -5.80
C LYS A 180 -4.21 -18.86 -5.53
N ILE A 181 -3.69 -19.97 -5.04
CA ILE A 181 -2.28 -20.14 -4.71
C ILE A 181 -1.73 -21.30 -5.55
N GLU A 182 -0.57 -21.09 -6.13
CA GLU A 182 0.18 -22.14 -6.80
C GLU A 182 1.56 -22.24 -6.14
N TYR A 183 1.86 -23.40 -5.59
CA TYR A 183 3.19 -23.71 -5.05
C TYR A 183 4.01 -24.41 -6.14
N TYR A 184 5.06 -23.73 -6.62
CA TYR A 184 5.89 -24.20 -7.71
C TYR A 184 7.37 -23.89 -7.46
N GLU A 185 8.25 -24.89 -7.61
CA GLU A 185 9.71 -24.75 -7.44
C GLU A 185 10.16 -24.02 -6.17
N GLY A 186 9.48 -24.31 -5.04
CA GLY A 186 9.84 -23.73 -3.76
C GLY A 186 9.36 -22.29 -3.56
N ALA A 187 8.49 -21.77 -4.43
CA ALA A 187 7.92 -20.44 -4.37
C ALA A 187 6.39 -20.45 -4.34
N ILE A 188 5.80 -19.40 -3.82
CA ILE A 188 4.35 -19.17 -3.74
C ILE A 188 3.96 -18.14 -4.78
N TYR A 189 2.98 -18.48 -5.62
CA TYR A 189 2.36 -17.59 -6.59
C TYR A 189 0.92 -17.35 -6.21
N VAL A 190 0.48 -16.10 -6.18
CA VAL A 190 -0.85 -15.70 -5.69
C VAL A 190 -1.61 -14.93 -6.76
N GLN A 191 -2.88 -15.31 -6.94
CA GLN A 191 -3.84 -14.60 -7.77
C GLN A 191 -5.11 -14.32 -6.97
N GLU A 192 -5.54 -13.07 -6.96
CA GLU A 192 -6.83 -12.65 -6.42
C GLU A 192 -7.96 -13.11 -7.35
N LEU A 193 -8.96 -13.78 -6.79
CA LEU A 193 -10.15 -14.22 -7.55
C LEU A 193 -11.42 -13.49 -7.12
N ILE A 194 -11.59 -13.24 -5.83
CA ILE A 194 -12.72 -12.48 -5.26
C ILE A 194 -12.17 -11.54 -4.20
N TYR A 195 -12.63 -10.29 -4.23
CA TYR A 195 -12.49 -9.33 -3.15
C TYR A 195 -13.73 -8.44 -3.15
N GLN A 196 -14.74 -8.80 -2.35
CA GLN A 196 -16.04 -8.15 -2.41
C GLN A 196 -16.79 -8.23 -1.09
N SER A 197 -17.33 -7.10 -0.66
CA SER A 197 -18.25 -7.01 0.49
C SER A 197 -19.68 -7.38 0.12
N LYS A 198 -20.52 -7.64 1.12
CA LYS A 198 -21.97 -7.93 1.02
C LYS A 198 -22.29 -9.17 0.19
N LEU A 199 -21.43 -10.15 0.17
CA LEU A 199 -21.71 -11.46 -0.40
C LEU A 199 -22.44 -12.34 0.64
N THR A 200 -23.60 -12.87 0.26
CA THR A 200 -24.22 -13.98 0.98
C THR A 200 -23.51 -15.29 0.65
N VAL A 201 -23.71 -16.34 1.46
CA VAL A 201 -23.13 -17.67 1.19
C VAL A 201 -23.60 -18.18 -0.18
N THR A 202 -24.83 -17.93 -0.56
CA THR A 202 -25.41 -18.31 -1.87
C THR A 202 -24.70 -17.59 -3.02
N ASP A 203 -24.44 -16.28 -2.87
CA ASP A 203 -23.71 -15.48 -3.86
C ASP A 203 -22.28 -16.01 -4.01
N LEU A 204 -21.62 -16.29 -2.90
CA LEU A 204 -20.27 -16.84 -2.87
C LEU A 204 -20.21 -18.19 -3.60
N ILE A 205 -21.10 -19.13 -3.28
CA ILE A 205 -21.19 -20.43 -3.95
C ILE A 205 -21.41 -20.25 -5.46
N THR A 206 -22.26 -19.31 -5.85
CA THR A 206 -22.50 -19.01 -7.27
C THR A 206 -21.22 -18.50 -7.95
N LYS A 207 -20.48 -17.60 -7.30
CA LYS A 207 -19.19 -17.13 -7.81
C LYS A 207 -18.15 -18.25 -7.92
N LEU A 208 -18.03 -19.11 -6.90
CA LEU A 208 -17.14 -20.27 -6.93
C LEU A 208 -17.44 -21.21 -8.11
N LYS A 209 -18.72 -21.45 -8.41
CA LYS A 209 -19.15 -22.21 -9.59
C LYS A 209 -18.72 -21.56 -10.90
N ASN A 210 -18.90 -20.24 -11.00
CA ASN A 210 -18.56 -19.46 -12.21
C ASN A 210 -17.04 -19.36 -12.46
N LEU A 211 -16.22 -19.42 -11.40
CA LEU A 211 -14.75 -19.45 -11.51
C LEU A 211 -14.20 -20.81 -12.00
N ASN A 212 -15.06 -21.81 -12.18
CA ASN A 212 -14.66 -23.17 -12.63
C ASN A 212 -13.51 -23.76 -11.80
N LEU A 213 -13.53 -23.56 -10.48
CA LEU A 213 -12.55 -24.14 -9.60
C LEU A 213 -12.58 -25.67 -9.71
N SER A 214 -11.41 -26.30 -9.75
CA SER A 214 -11.34 -27.76 -9.69
C SER A 214 -11.92 -28.24 -8.36
N ARG A 215 -12.85 -29.18 -8.45
CA ARG A 215 -13.51 -29.74 -7.26
C ARG A 215 -12.61 -30.61 -6.41
N SER A 216 -11.47 -31.02 -6.94
CA SER A 216 -10.45 -31.77 -6.22
C SER A 216 -9.49 -30.85 -5.46
N ASP A 217 -9.37 -29.59 -5.87
CA ASP A 217 -8.44 -28.67 -5.24
C ASP A 217 -8.95 -28.24 -3.87
N GLU A 218 -8.05 -28.15 -2.92
CA GLU A 218 -8.39 -27.81 -1.54
C GLU A 218 -8.68 -26.31 -1.40
N LEU A 219 -9.77 -26.01 -0.73
CA LEU A 219 -10.20 -24.66 -0.37
C LEU A 219 -10.12 -24.52 1.16
N PHE A 220 -9.10 -23.82 1.64
CA PHE A 220 -8.90 -23.58 3.06
C PHE A 220 -9.63 -22.29 3.47
N CYS A 221 -10.57 -22.44 4.39
CA CYS A 221 -11.47 -21.38 4.81
C CYS A 221 -11.19 -20.94 6.26
N ASP A 222 -11.54 -19.69 6.60
CA ASP A 222 -11.54 -19.25 7.99
C ASP A 222 -12.40 -20.21 8.84
N SER A 223 -11.76 -20.86 9.81
CA SER A 223 -12.41 -21.82 10.71
C SER A 223 -13.40 -21.21 11.71
N ALA A 224 -13.56 -19.88 11.75
CA ALA A 224 -14.61 -19.24 12.56
C ALA A 224 -16.03 -19.47 12.04
N GLU A 225 -16.17 -19.85 10.76
CA GLU A 225 -17.45 -19.99 10.07
C GLU A 225 -17.75 -21.43 9.66
N PRO A 226 -17.86 -22.40 10.61
CA PRO A 226 -17.98 -23.83 10.28
C PRO A 226 -19.27 -24.14 9.48
N LYS A 227 -20.35 -23.37 9.69
CA LYS A 227 -21.59 -23.56 8.92
C LYS A 227 -21.41 -23.18 7.45
N THR A 228 -20.74 -22.08 7.20
CA THR A 228 -20.44 -21.60 5.83
C THR A 228 -19.52 -22.60 5.11
N ILE A 229 -18.52 -23.14 5.80
CA ILE A 229 -17.64 -24.19 5.25
C ILE A 229 -18.44 -25.43 4.84
N GLU A 230 -19.36 -25.87 5.70
CA GLU A 230 -20.24 -27.02 5.44
C GLU A 230 -21.15 -26.76 4.23
N GLU A 231 -21.73 -25.58 4.09
CA GLU A 231 -22.57 -25.22 2.94
C GLU A 231 -21.78 -25.24 1.62
N ILE A 232 -20.55 -24.71 1.63
CA ILE A 232 -19.65 -24.75 0.48
C ILE A 232 -19.25 -26.18 0.12
N SER A 233 -18.98 -27.00 1.15
CA SER A 233 -18.66 -28.43 0.96
C SER A 233 -19.83 -29.18 0.33
N ARG A 234 -21.06 -28.96 0.84
CA ARG A 234 -22.29 -29.55 0.26
C ARG A 234 -22.56 -29.06 -1.18
N ALA A 235 -22.10 -27.87 -1.53
CA ALA A 235 -22.16 -27.39 -2.91
C ALA A 235 -21.14 -28.08 -3.84
N GLY A 236 -20.32 -29.00 -3.30
CA GLY A 236 -19.41 -29.87 -4.01
C GLY A 236 -17.97 -29.36 -4.11
N PHE A 237 -17.56 -28.39 -3.28
CA PHE A 237 -16.18 -27.95 -3.20
C PHE A 237 -15.42 -28.67 -2.06
N ASN A 238 -14.12 -28.86 -2.21
CA ASN A 238 -13.28 -29.46 -1.19
C ASN A 238 -12.89 -28.42 -0.12
N ALA A 239 -13.91 -27.87 0.55
CA ALA A 239 -13.75 -26.86 1.58
C ALA A 239 -13.32 -27.48 2.92
N LYS A 240 -12.30 -26.90 3.53
CA LYS A 240 -11.71 -27.36 4.79
C LYS A 240 -11.46 -26.17 5.72
N PRO A 241 -11.61 -26.36 7.05
CA PRO A 241 -11.20 -25.34 8.01
C PRO A 241 -9.68 -25.16 7.98
N SER A 242 -9.23 -23.92 8.12
CA SER A 242 -7.81 -23.58 8.26
C SER A 242 -7.36 -23.62 9.73
N GLU A 243 -6.06 -23.76 9.92
CA GLU A 243 -5.41 -23.52 11.20
C GLU A 243 -5.20 -22.01 11.44
N LYS A 244 -5.37 -21.56 12.71
CA LYS A 244 -5.44 -20.13 13.07
C LYS A 244 -4.21 -19.60 13.83
N ASP A 245 -3.05 -20.08 13.54
CA ASP A 245 -1.83 -19.47 14.07
C ASP A 245 -1.44 -18.26 13.20
N VAL A 246 -1.64 -17.05 13.74
CA VAL A 246 -1.36 -15.80 13.00
C VAL A 246 0.13 -15.64 12.77
N TRP A 247 0.94 -15.75 13.83
CA TRP A 247 2.38 -15.57 13.75
C TRP A 247 3.05 -16.66 12.92
N GLY A 248 2.75 -17.92 13.22
CA GLY A 248 3.27 -19.07 12.46
C GLY A 248 2.87 -19.00 10.98
N GLY A 249 1.64 -18.59 10.69
CA GLY A 249 1.16 -18.40 9.34
C GLY A 249 1.90 -17.29 8.58
N ILE A 250 2.15 -16.15 9.22
CA ILE A 250 2.96 -15.07 8.66
C ILE A 250 4.38 -15.55 8.36
N MET A 251 5.04 -16.20 9.34
CA MET A 251 6.39 -16.73 9.18
C MET A 251 6.45 -17.81 8.09
N LYS A 252 5.40 -18.62 7.96
CA LYS A 252 5.32 -19.62 6.92
C LYS A 252 5.27 -19.00 5.52
N VAL A 253 4.43 -17.97 5.30
CA VAL A 253 4.41 -17.24 4.02
C VAL A 253 5.76 -16.58 3.76
N LYS A 254 6.37 -15.94 4.75
CA LYS A 254 7.70 -15.30 4.63
C LYS A 254 8.83 -16.27 4.31
N SER A 255 8.68 -17.56 4.61
CA SER A 255 9.70 -18.57 4.34
C SER A 255 9.82 -18.94 2.86
N TYR A 256 8.94 -18.43 2.00
CA TYR A 256 8.94 -18.67 0.56
C TYR A 256 9.13 -17.38 -0.24
N PRO A 257 9.79 -17.43 -1.40
CA PRO A 257 9.67 -16.37 -2.40
C PRO A 257 8.20 -16.19 -2.80
N LEU A 258 7.70 -14.95 -2.74
CA LEU A 258 6.31 -14.61 -2.98
C LEU A 258 6.16 -13.86 -4.30
N PHE A 259 5.29 -14.34 -5.17
CA PHE A 259 4.95 -13.75 -6.44
C PHE A 259 3.44 -13.48 -6.51
N VAL A 260 3.06 -12.29 -6.99
CA VAL A 260 1.67 -11.86 -7.08
C VAL A 260 1.33 -11.50 -8.52
N THR A 261 0.22 -11.99 -9.05
CA THR A 261 -0.19 -11.64 -10.40
C THR A 261 -0.54 -10.16 -10.52
N HIS A 262 -0.25 -9.58 -11.67
CA HIS A 262 -0.40 -8.14 -11.91
C HIS A 262 -1.83 -7.61 -11.68
N ASN A 263 -2.85 -8.44 -11.90
CA ASN A 263 -4.26 -8.12 -11.72
C ASN A 263 -4.81 -8.32 -10.29
N SER A 264 -3.97 -8.69 -9.32
CA SER A 264 -4.34 -8.90 -7.92
C SER A 264 -4.19 -7.60 -7.12
N GLU A 265 -5.06 -6.62 -7.41
CA GLU A 265 -4.90 -5.24 -6.89
C GLU A 265 -5.01 -5.17 -5.37
N ASN A 266 -5.97 -5.91 -4.77
CA ASN A 266 -6.16 -5.86 -3.32
C ASN A 266 -5.05 -6.61 -2.58
N VAL A 267 -4.61 -7.77 -3.09
CA VAL A 267 -3.44 -8.49 -2.55
C VAL A 267 -2.20 -7.59 -2.52
N LYS A 268 -1.94 -6.88 -3.62
CA LYS A 268 -0.81 -5.94 -3.69
C LYS A 268 -0.94 -4.81 -2.67
N ARG A 269 -2.13 -4.18 -2.60
CA ARG A 269 -2.40 -3.10 -1.65
C ARG A 269 -2.21 -3.56 -0.20
N GLU A 270 -2.74 -4.72 0.16
CA GLU A 270 -2.59 -5.28 1.50
C GLU A 270 -1.12 -5.62 1.82
N LEU A 271 -0.39 -6.27 0.91
CA LEU A 271 1.05 -6.54 1.08
C LEU A 271 1.88 -5.28 1.33
N GLN A 272 1.47 -4.17 0.74
CA GLN A 272 2.15 -2.88 0.86
C GLN A 272 1.83 -2.13 2.16
N SER A 273 0.78 -2.51 2.87
CA SER A 273 0.32 -1.85 4.09
C SER A 273 0.30 -2.74 5.33
N TYR A 274 0.42 -4.06 5.17
CA TYR A 274 0.34 -5.01 6.28
C TYR A 274 1.57 -4.93 7.18
N LYS A 275 1.37 -4.51 8.42
CA LYS A 275 2.44 -4.16 9.33
C LYS A 275 2.22 -4.70 10.73
N TRP A 276 3.31 -4.84 11.46
CA TRP A 276 3.30 -5.12 12.88
C TRP A 276 2.74 -3.94 13.67
N LYS A 277 2.10 -4.22 14.79
CA LYS A 277 1.80 -3.17 15.78
C LYS A 277 3.10 -2.61 16.33
N THR A 278 3.10 -1.31 16.59
CA THR A 278 4.21 -0.63 17.26
C THR A 278 3.81 -0.14 18.64
N ASP A 279 4.78 -0.03 19.53
CA ASP A 279 4.66 0.64 20.80
C ASP A 279 4.68 2.18 20.63
N LYS A 280 4.64 2.91 21.76
CA LYS A 280 4.66 4.38 21.74
C LYS A 280 5.96 4.98 21.23
N ASP A 281 7.02 4.21 21.22
CA ASP A 281 8.35 4.61 20.77
C ASP A 281 8.63 4.20 19.32
N GLY A 282 7.63 3.61 18.64
CA GLY A 282 7.72 3.18 17.24
C GLY A 282 8.44 1.84 17.04
N ASN A 283 8.73 1.08 18.09
CA ASN A 283 9.27 -0.26 17.97
C ASN A 283 8.16 -1.29 17.79
N ILE A 284 8.46 -2.41 17.14
CA ILE A 284 7.51 -3.52 17.02
C ILE A 284 7.08 -3.95 18.43
N ALA A 285 5.77 -4.04 18.66
CA ALA A 285 5.22 -4.41 19.96
C ALA A 285 5.66 -5.83 20.36
N ALA A 286 5.85 -6.04 21.67
CA ALA A 286 6.41 -7.29 22.19
C ALA A 286 5.56 -8.54 21.88
N ASP A 287 4.28 -8.37 21.56
CA ASP A 287 3.37 -9.45 21.16
C ASP A 287 3.51 -9.83 19.68
N GLU A 288 4.34 -9.10 18.92
CA GLU A 288 4.53 -9.30 17.47
C GLU A 288 3.21 -9.55 16.72
N ALA A 289 2.16 -8.82 17.11
CA ALA A 289 0.85 -8.95 16.47
C ALA A 289 0.73 -7.98 15.27
N PRO A 290 0.12 -8.40 14.16
CA PRO A 290 -0.16 -7.48 13.06
C PRO A 290 -1.25 -6.48 13.41
N VAL A 291 -1.23 -5.32 12.74
CA VAL A 291 -2.38 -4.41 12.71
C VAL A 291 -3.48 -5.08 11.89
N LYS A 292 -4.64 -5.26 12.50
CA LYS A 292 -5.82 -5.85 11.84
C LYS A 292 -6.60 -4.78 11.09
N GLU A 293 -6.14 -4.47 9.89
CA GLU A 293 -6.77 -3.50 9.03
C GLU A 293 -6.45 -3.84 7.57
N ASN A 294 -7.47 -4.03 6.73
CA ASN A 294 -7.32 -4.36 5.32
C ASN A 294 -6.36 -5.55 5.08
N ASP A 295 -6.63 -6.68 5.73
CA ASP A 295 -5.77 -7.88 5.72
C ASP A 295 -6.47 -9.14 5.18
N HIS A 296 -7.62 -8.98 4.54
CA HIS A 296 -8.50 -10.08 4.13
C HIS A 296 -7.87 -11.05 3.12
N SER A 297 -7.21 -10.52 2.09
CA SER A 297 -6.50 -11.36 1.10
C SER A 297 -5.29 -12.04 1.72
N LEU A 298 -4.61 -11.35 2.65
CA LEU A 298 -3.44 -11.89 3.35
C LEU A 298 -3.84 -12.93 4.39
N ASP A 299 -4.98 -12.77 5.03
CA ASP A 299 -5.55 -13.79 5.92
C ASP A 299 -5.94 -15.02 5.11
N ALA A 300 -6.62 -14.87 3.97
CA ALA A 300 -6.91 -15.96 3.05
C ALA A 300 -5.62 -16.67 2.57
N LEU A 301 -4.59 -15.93 2.18
CA LEU A 301 -3.28 -16.47 1.80
C LEU A 301 -2.64 -17.25 2.96
N ARG A 302 -2.60 -16.66 4.13
CA ARG A 302 -2.01 -17.23 5.34
C ARG A 302 -2.71 -18.53 5.74
N TYR A 303 -4.04 -18.54 5.76
CA TYR A 303 -4.83 -19.74 6.08
C TYR A 303 -4.45 -20.92 5.20
N ALA A 304 -4.40 -20.69 3.90
CA ALA A 304 -4.12 -21.74 2.94
C ALA A 304 -2.66 -22.22 2.99
N VAL A 305 -1.70 -21.28 2.98
CA VAL A 305 -0.27 -21.61 2.99
C VAL A 305 0.13 -22.32 4.28
N PHE A 306 -0.32 -21.81 5.42
CA PHE A 306 0.02 -22.42 6.70
C PHE A 306 -0.56 -23.82 6.83
N THR A 307 -1.85 -24.00 6.54
CA THR A 307 -2.51 -25.29 6.66
C THR A 307 -1.97 -26.33 5.68
N LYS A 308 -1.71 -25.91 4.42
CA LYS A 308 -1.28 -26.82 3.35
C LYS A 308 0.19 -27.18 3.42
N LEU A 309 1.06 -26.19 3.69
CA LEU A 309 2.51 -26.36 3.55
C LEU A 309 3.21 -26.59 4.89
N THR A 310 2.50 -26.59 6.03
CA THR A 310 3.07 -27.03 7.30
C THR A 310 3.10 -28.55 7.33
N THR A 311 4.29 -29.10 7.31
CA THR A 311 4.48 -30.56 7.45
C THR A 311 4.05 -30.95 8.86
N LYS A 312 3.00 -31.77 9.00
CA LYS A 312 2.70 -32.41 10.29
C LYS A 312 3.89 -33.31 10.61
N GLN A 313 4.68 -32.98 11.63
CA GLN A 313 5.69 -33.88 12.13
C GLN A 313 4.97 -35.18 12.52
N PRO A 314 5.49 -36.36 12.13
CA PRO A 314 4.92 -37.61 12.59
C PRO A 314 5.00 -37.62 14.12
N THR A 315 3.86 -37.79 14.77
CA THR A 315 3.79 -38.02 16.22
C THR A 315 4.47 -39.36 16.50
N TRP A 316 5.67 -39.31 17.04
CA TRP A 316 6.33 -40.50 17.57
C TRP A 316 5.56 -40.92 18.81
N VAL A 317 4.77 -41.98 18.71
CA VAL A 317 4.26 -42.69 19.88
C VAL A 317 5.39 -43.61 20.35
N ALA A 318 6.05 -43.24 21.44
CA ALA A 318 6.95 -44.14 22.14
C ALA A 318 6.09 -45.26 22.78
N PHE A 319 6.33 -46.50 22.39
CA PHE A 319 5.79 -47.70 23.04
C PHE A 319 6.68 -48.08 24.23
#